data_167c4586243bceb0d29c2d3a31c0c359
#
_entry.id   167c4586243bceb0d29c2d3a31c0c359
#
_cell.length_a   1.000
_cell.length_b   1.000
_cell.length_c   1.000
_cell.angle_alpha   90.00
_cell.angle_beta   90.00
_cell.angle_gamma   90.00
#
_symmetry.space_group_name_H-M   'P 1'
#
loop_
_entity.id
_entity.type
_entity.pdbx_description
1 polymer ?
#
loop_
_entity_poly.entity_id
_entity_poly.type
_entity_poly.pdbx_seq_one_letter_code
_entity_poly.pdbx_strand_id
1 'polypeptide(L)'
;LTAGGAPLIALVLHGRRMQRRLDVSQPGGAKLILWSIVGLWVGTFLGVLIGWLKWDDVYSAKLSVLSNRVFYLGLEWLFSMVLLSCVYWWWRRNETVNGWRHVFRALLILLASLNLLHHFPVFFSAMGAISNDVALAGGKLSSSQFNEMVFQTAAISKTLHVVMASIMIGAA
;
A
#
# COMPACT_ATOMS: atom_id res chain seq x y z
N LEU A 1 6.71 -1.84 -1.38
CA LEU A 1 6.22 -2.13 -2.73
C LEU A 1 5.55 -3.51 -2.81
N THR A 2 6.11 -4.56 -2.22
CA THR A 2 5.55 -5.94 -2.24
C THR A 2 4.25 -6.08 -1.47
N ALA A 3 4.03 -5.27 -0.44
CA ALA A 3 2.87 -5.37 0.45
C ALA A 3 1.51 -5.14 -0.24
N GLY A 4 1.46 -4.35 -1.32
CA GLY A 4 0.23 -4.14 -2.10
C GLY A 4 0.03 -5.16 -3.22
N GLY A 5 1.11 -5.65 -3.85
CA GLY A 5 1.04 -6.58 -4.98
C GLY A 5 0.84 -8.04 -4.58
N ALA A 6 1.54 -8.52 -3.54
CA ALA A 6 1.48 -9.91 -3.12
C ALA A 6 0.06 -10.41 -2.73
N PRO A 7 -0.78 -9.64 -2.03
CA PRO A 7 -2.15 -10.06 -1.75
C PRO A 7 -3.01 -10.22 -3.01
N LEU A 8 -2.83 -9.37 -4.03
CA LEU A 8 -3.55 -9.50 -5.31
C LEU A 8 -3.18 -10.79 -6.03
N ILE A 9 -1.91 -11.16 -6.00
CA ILE A 9 -1.44 -12.42 -6.60
C ILE A 9 -1.95 -13.62 -5.84
N ALA A 10 -1.96 -13.56 -4.51
CA ALA A 10 -2.58 -14.60 -3.69
C ALA A 10 -4.04 -14.85 -4.12
N LEU A 11 -4.77 -13.78 -4.42
CA LEU A 11 -6.14 -13.84 -4.90
C LEU A 11 -6.25 -14.53 -6.28
N VAL A 12 -5.42 -14.14 -7.25
CA VAL A 12 -5.42 -14.70 -8.61
C VAL A 12 -5.05 -16.17 -8.59
N LEU A 13 -4.01 -16.54 -7.84
CA LEU A 13 -3.57 -17.93 -7.71
C LEU A 13 -4.64 -18.80 -7.07
N HIS A 14 -5.35 -18.27 -6.07
CA HIS A 14 -6.42 -19.00 -5.41
C HIS A 14 -7.64 -19.19 -6.34
N GLY A 15 -8.04 -18.18 -7.10
CA GLY A 15 -9.12 -18.25 -8.09
C GLY A 15 -8.86 -19.29 -9.19
N ARG A 16 -7.64 -19.34 -9.73
CA ARG A 16 -7.26 -20.35 -10.77
C ARG A 16 -7.29 -21.78 -10.24
N ARG A 17 -7.07 -22.01 -8.96
CA ARG A 17 -7.08 -23.34 -8.34
C ARG A 17 -8.48 -23.83 -7.99
N MET A 18 -9.42 -22.95 -7.68
CA MET A 18 -10.84 -23.29 -7.55
C MET A 18 -11.40 -23.90 -8.85
N GLN A 19 -10.96 -23.42 -10.01
CA GLN A 19 -11.35 -24.01 -11.30
C GLN A 19 -10.82 -25.44 -11.54
N ARG A 20 -9.75 -25.85 -10.87
CA ARG A 20 -9.11 -27.16 -11.11
C ARG A 20 -9.51 -28.27 -10.15
N ARG A 21 -10.50 -28.06 -9.25
CA ARG A 21 -10.95 -29.08 -8.25
C ARG A 21 -9.79 -29.84 -7.56
N LEU A 22 -8.68 -29.17 -7.30
CA LEU A 22 -7.57 -29.78 -6.59
C LEU A 22 -7.75 -29.54 -5.09
N ASP A 23 -8.03 -30.64 -4.43
CA ASP A 23 -8.17 -30.83 -2.99
C ASP A 23 -6.82 -30.59 -2.30
N VAL A 24 -6.43 -29.33 -2.12
CA VAL A 24 -5.23 -28.97 -1.38
C VAL A 24 -5.58 -27.84 -0.43
N SER A 25 -5.73 -28.18 0.83
CA SER A 25 -5.69 -27.25 1.97
C SER A 25 -4.40 -26.42 1.87
N GLN A 26 -4.53 -25.14 1.41
CA GLN A 26 -3.34 -24.41 0.97
C GLN A 26 -2.84 -23.43 2.01
N PRO A 27 -1.73 -23.71 2.67
CA PRO A 27 -1.02 -22.75 3.53
C PRO A 27 -0.41 -21.57 2.73
N GLY A 28 -0.36 -21.68 1.39
CA GLY A 28 0.30 -20.68 0.54
C GLY A 28 -0.35 -19.29 0.57
N GLY A 29 -1.68 -19.20 0.52
CA GLY A 29 -2.36 -17.89 0.53
C GLY A 29 -2.18 -17.14 1.85
N ALA A 30 -2.33 -17.83 2.98
CA ALA A 30 -2.10 -17.24 4.29
C ALA A 30 -0.64 -16.79 4.49
N LYS A 31 0.33 -17.55 3.97
CA LYS A 31 1.74 -17.17 4.00
C LYS A 31 2.01 -15.90 3.20
N LEU A 32 1.44 -15.76 2.00
CA LEU A 32 1.60 -14.55 1.18
C LEU A 32 1.03 -13.31 1.89
N ILE A 33 -0.12 -13.43 2.54
CA ILE A 33 -0.68 -12.33 3.32
C ILE A 33 0.19 -12.00 4.53
N LEU A 34 0.70 -13.02 5.24
CA LEU A 34 1.64 -12.79 6.34
C LEU A 34 2.90 -12.07 5.87
N TRP A 35 3.50 -12.49 4.76
CA TRP A 35 4.65 -11.80 4.18
C TRP A 35 4.33 -10.37 3.74
N SER A 36 3.11 -10.11 3.28
CA SER A 36 2.65 -8.75 2.97
C SER A 36 2.57 -7.88 4.22
N ILE A 37 2.06 -8.41 5.32
CA ILE A 37 2.01 -7.73 6.63
C ILE A 37 3.42 -7.44 7.15
N VAL A 38 4.31 -8.44 7.13
CA VAL A 38 5.71 -8.29 7.54
C VAL A 38 6.42 -7.26 6.65
N GLY A 39 6.24 -7.34 5.33
CA GLY A 39 6.81 -6.38 4.38
C GLY A 39 6.31 -4.95 4.61
N LEU A 40 5.05 -4.78 4.99
CA LEU A 40 4.48 -3.47 5.32
C LEU A 40 5.12 -2.90 6.59
N TRP A 41 5.32 -3.71 7.64
CA TRP A 41 6.04 -3.31 8.85
C TRP A 41 7.49 -2.96 8.58
N VAL A 42 8.21 -3.82 7.88
CA VAL A 42 9.63 -3.59 7.52
C VAL A 42 9.75 -2.32 6.67
N GLY A 43 8.90 -2.15 5.67
CA GLY A 43 8.89 -0.96 4.82
C GLY A 43 8.61 0.32 5.60
N THR A 44 7.67 0.27 6.55
CA THR A 44 7.36 1.41 7.42
C THR A 44 8.55 1.74 8.33
N PHE A 45 9.14 0.73 8.96
CA PHE A 45 10.32 0.93 9.80
C PHE A 45 11.49 1.54 9.03
N LEU A 46 11.79 1.01 7.84
CA LEU A 46 12.83 1.56 6.96
C LEU A 46 12.50 2.98 6.51
N GLY A 47 11.25 3.27 6.20
CA GLY A 47 10.79 4.61 5.83
C GLY A 47 10.99 5.62 6.96
N VAL A 48 10.64 5.25 8.19
CA VAL A 48 10.86 6.08 9.38
C VAL A 48 12.36 6.27 9.63
N LEU A 49 13.14 5.20 9.53
CA LEU A 49 14.61 5.25 9.71
C LEU A 49 15.27 6.17 8.69
N ILE A 50 14.91 6.06 7.41
CA ILE A 50 15.43 6.93 6.34
C ILE A 50 14.99 8.38 6.59
N GLY A 51 13.73 8.60 6.97
CA GLY A 51 13.23 9.91 7.34
C GLY A 51 14.01 10.53 8.49
N TRP A 52 14.35 9.73 9.49
CA TRP A 52 15.17 10.18 10.63
C TRP A 52 16.61 10.50 10.23
N LEU A 53 17.24 9.64 9.43
CA LEU A 53 18.62 9.84 8.93
C LEU A 53 18.74 11.03 7.97
N LYS A 54 17.68 11.37 7.28
CA LYS A 54 17.59 12.49 6.32
C LYS A 54 16.90 13.72 6.91
N TRP A 55 16.71 13.74 8.25
CA TRP A 55 16.04 14.85 8.90
C TRP A 55 16.87 16.12 8.82
N ASP A 56 16.43 17.00 7.95
CA ASP A 56 16.96 18.35 7.78
C ASP A 56 15.81 19.36 7.75
N ASP A 57 16.13 20.63 7.66
CA ASP A 57 15.14 21.71 7.66
C ASP A 57 14.20 21.63 6.45
N VAL A 58 14.72 21.21 5.30
CA VAL A 58 13.93 21.05 4.07
C VAL A 58 12.96 19.86 4.18
N TYR A 59 13.43 18.72 4.69
CA TYR A 59 12.59 17.55 4.85
C TYR A 59 11.47 17.80 5.87
N SER A 60 11.82 18.39 7.01
CA SER A 60 10.84 18.73 8.05
C SER A 60 9.83 19.77 7.55
N ALA A 61 10.28 20.78 6.79
CA ALA A 61 9.40 21.75 6.15
C ALA A 61 8.42 21.11 5.16
N LYS A 62 8.88 20.19 4.30
CA LYS A 62 8.00 19.42 3.38
C LYS A 62 6.96 18.60 4.13
N LEU A 63 7.33 17.95 5.22
CA LEU A 63 6.37 17.22 6.05
C LEU A 63 5.36 18.15 6.72
N SER A 64 5.77 19.33 7.17
CA SER A 64 4.86 20.31 7.79
C SER A 64 3.82 20.83 6.78
N VAL A 65 4.24 21.11 5.54
CA VAL A 65 3.37 21.50 4.41
C VAL A 65 2.32 20.43 4.11
N LEU A 66 2.68 19.15 4.25
CA LEU A 66 1.83 17.99 4.01
C LEU A 66 1.23 17.38 5.29
N SER A 67 1.30 18.06 6.43
CA SER A 67 0.98 17.47 7.75
C SER A 67 -0.37 16.76 7.80
N ASN A 68 -1.43 17.36 7.25
CA ASN A 68 -2.74 16.75 7.18
C ASN A 68 -2.73 15.47 6.32
N ARG A 69 -1.96 15.46 5.23
CA ARG A 69 -1.85 14.29 4.33
C ARG A 69 -1.05 13.17 4.96
N VAL A 70 -0.02 13.49 5.73
CA VAL A 70 0.74 12.51 6.53
C VAL A 70 -0.17 11.81 7.54
N PHE A 71 -1.03 12.57 8.22
CA PHE A 71 -2.00 11.99 9.14
C PHE A 71 -2.96 11.02 8.44
N TYR A 72 -3.57 11.44 7.32
CA TYR A 72 -4.44 10.55 6.53
C TYR A 72 -3.69 9.33 6.00
N LEU A 73 -2.44 9.48 5.54
CA LEU A 73 -1.61 8.36 5.11
C LEU A 73 -1.41 7.33 6.23
N GLY A 74 -1.22 7.79 7.47
CA GLY A 74 -1.14 6.93 8.65
C GLY A 74 -2.44 6.16 8.91
N LEU A 75 -3.59 6.82 8.75
CA LEU A 75 -4.91 6.16 8.87
C LEU A 75 -5.12 5.11 7.77
N GLU A 76 -4.75 5.40 6.53
CA GLU A 76 -4.85 4.48 5.40
C GLU A 76 -3.92 3.26 5.56
N TRP A 77 -2.73 3.49 6.12
CA TRP A 77 -1.82 2.42 6.50
C TRP A 77 -2.45 1.52 7.56
N LEU A 78 -2.98 2.11 8.64
CA LEU A 78 -3.63 1.36 9.71
C LEU A 78 -4.84 0.57 9.20
N PHE A 79 -5.67 1.19 8.36
CA PHE A 79 -6.82 0.55 7.72
C PHE A 79 -6.40 -0.70 6.93
N SER A 80 -5.38 -0.58 6.08
CA SER A 80 -4.87 -1.72 5.31
C SER A 80 -4.27 -2.81 6.19
N MET A 81 -3.58 -2.44 7.27
CA MET A 81 -3.05 -3.38 8.26
C MET A 81 -4.15 -4.18 8.94
N VAL A 82 -5.23 -3.51 9.37
CA VAL A 82 -6.38 -4.16 10.00
C VAL A 82 -7.04 -5.12 9.01
N LEU A 83 -7.30 -4.69 7.77
CA LEU A 83 -7.91 -5.55 6.75
C LEU A 83 -7.07 -6.80 6.46
N LEU A 84 -5.77 -6.65 6.22
CA LEU A 84 -4.88 -7.79 5.95
C LEU A 84 -4.77 -8.72 7.15
N SER A 85 -4.72 -8.18 8.38
CA SER A 85 -4.69 -8.98 9.60
C SER A 85 -5.98 -9.77 9.82
N CYS A 86 -7.14 -9.15 9.57
CA CYS A 86 -8.44 -9.83 9.62
C CYS A 86 -8.51 -10.98 8.59
N VAL A 87 -8.07 -10.73 7.35
CA VAL A 87 -8.05 -11.77 6.31
C VAL A 87 -7.10 -12.89 6.67
N TYR A 88 -5.89 -12.57 7.17
CA TYR A 88 -4.92 -13.56 7.63
C TYR A 88 -5.48 -14.46 8.73
N TRP A 89 -6.05 -13.84 9.77
CA TRP A 89 -6.63 -14.56 10.89
C TRP A 89 -7.82 -15.43 10.48
N TRP A 90 -8.70 -14.89 9.62
CA TRP A 90 -9.80 -15.64 9.06
C TRP A 90 -9.34 -16.82 8.19
N TRP A 91 -8.28 -16.63 7.38
CA TRP A 91 -7.72 -17.69 6.56
C TRP A 91 -7.15 -18.83 7.39
N ARG A 92 -6.51 -18.51 8.52
CA ARG A 92 -5.99 -19.54 9.44
C ARG A 92 -7.06 -20.37 10.16
N ARG A 93 -8.22 -19.78 10.42
CA ARG A 93 -9.28 -20.45 11.19
C ARG A 93 -10.24 -21.31 10.36
N ASN A 94 -10.39 -21.03 9.08
CA ASN A 94 -11.39 -21.68 8.23
C ASN A 94 -10.71 -22.27 6.99
N GLU A 95 -10.49 -23.59 7.03
CA GLU A 95 -9.93 -24.35 5.91
C GLU A 95 -10.93 -24.56 4.79
N THR A 96 -12.22 -24.76 5.12
CA THR A 96 -13.30 -24.94 4.15
C THR A 96 -13.95 -23.60 3.79
N VAL A 97 -13.80 -23.18 2.55
CA VAL A 97 -14.32 -21.89 2.08
C VAL A 97 -15.56 -22.09 1.24
N ASN A 98 -16.70 -21.66 1.75
CA ASN A 98 -17.92 -21.53 0.96
C ASN A 98 -17.78 -20.38 -0.05
N GLY A 99 -18.35 -20.48 -1.26
CA GLY A 99 -18.13 -19.52 -2.36
C GLY A 99 -18.28 -18.03 -1.96
N TRP A 100 -19.28 -17.69 -1.17
CA TRP A 100 -19.49 -16.32 -0.68
C TRP A 100 -18.37 -15.80 0.23
N ARG A 101 -17.90 -16.63 1.15
CA ARG A 101 -16.79 -16.27 2.05
C ARG A 101 -15.51 -15.98 1.28
N HIS A 102 -15.34 -16.69 0.16
CA HIS A 102 -14.18 -16.48 -0.72
C HIS A 102 -14.25 -15.12 -1.41
N VAL A 103 -15.41 -14.75 -1.96
CA VAL A 103 -15.64 -13.44 -2.58
C VAL A 103 -15.39 -12.33 -1.57
N PHE A 104 -15.87 -12.46 -0.35
CA PHE A 104 -15.68 -11.45 0.69
C PHE A 104 -14.19 -11.28 1.08
N ARG A 105 -13.44 -12.38 1.23
CA ARG A 105 -11.97 -12.30 1.42
C ARG A 105 -11.29 -11.60 0.26
N ALA A 106 -11.69 -11.93 -0.96
CA ALA A 106 -11.17 -11.30 -2.15
C ALA A 106 -11.38 -9.79 -2.16
N LEU A 107 -12.58 -9.34 -1.79
CA LEU A 107 -12.90 -7.92 -1.69
C LEU A 107 -12.05 -7.20 -0.63
N LEU A 108 -11.84 -7.81 0.54
CA LEU A 108 -10.99 -7.22 1.59
C LEU A 108 -9.53 -7.09 1.15
N ILE A 109 -8.99 -8.12 0.48
CA ILE A 109 -7.64 -8.09 -0.08
C ILE A 109 -7.52 -7.01 -1.15
N LEU A 110 -8.48 -6.97 -2.07
CA LEU A 110 -8.51 -5.97 -3.14
C LEU A 110 -8.56 -4.56 -2.56
N LEU A 111 -9.43 -4.32 -1.59
CA LEU A 111 -9.57 -3.03 -0.93
C LEU A 111 -8.28 -2.59 -0.24
N ALA A 112 -7.64 -3.48 0.55
CA ALA A 112 -6.37 -3.18 1.20
C ALA A 112 -5.25 -2.91 0.19
N SER A 113 -5.19 -3.70 -0.90
CA SER A 113 -4.15 -3.55 -1.94
C SER A 113 -4.33 -2.27 -2.73
N LEU A 114 -5.55 -1.95 -3.16
CA LEU A 114 -5.84 -0.70 -3.88
C LEU A 114 -5.54 0.52 -3.02
N ASN A 115 -5.89 0.46 -1.73
CA ASN A 115 -5.59 1.51 -0.79
C ASN A 115 -4.07 1.78 -0.70
N LEU A 116 -3.27 0.74 -0.48
CA LEU A 116 -1.81 0.87 -0.41
C LEU A 116 -1.19 1.34 -1.73
N LEU A 117 -1.65 0.81 -2.86
CA LEU A 117 -1.11 1.15 -4.17
C LEU A 117 -1.51 2.54 -4.66
N HIS A 118 -2.64 3.08 -4.18
CA HIS A 118 -3.10 4.41 -4.53
C HIS A 118 -2.43 5.49 -3.67
N HIS A 119 -2.55 5.40 -2.34
CA HIS A 119 -2.19 6.51 -1.45
C HIS A 119 -0.68 6.72 -1.29
N PHE A 120 0.10 5.65 -1.15
CA PHE A 120 1.53 5.78 -0.88
C PHE A 120 2.35 6.32 -2.06
N PRO A 121 2.24 5.79 -3.29
CA PRO A 121 3.00 6.32 -4.41
C PRO A 121 2.63 7.77 -4.73
N VAL A 122 1.35 8.10 -4.63
CA VAL A 122 0.85 9.47 -4.85
C VAL A 122 1.44 10.44 -3.85
N PHE A 123 1.44 10.09 -2.56
CA PHE A 123 2.03 10.91 -1.50
C PHE A 123 3.51 11.18 -1.73
N PHE A 124 4.30 10.14 -1.99
CA PHE A 124 5.74 10.29 -2.24
C PHE A 124 6.04 11.05 -3.53
N SER A 125 5.20 10.93 -4.54
CA SER A 125 5.32 11.72 -5.77
C SER A 125 5.06 13.20 -5.51
N ALA A 126 4.02 13.52 -4.74
CA ALA A 126 3.71 14.89 -4.34
C ALA A 126 4.82 15.51 -3.47
N MET A 127 5.32 14.74 -2.47
CA MET A 127 6.43 15.17 -1.63
C MET A 127 7.70 15.49 -2.46
N GLY A 128 7.97 14.69 -3.49
CA GLY A 128 9.08 14.94 -4.42
C GLY A 128 8.87 16.14 -5.34
N ALA A 129 7.62 16.51 -5.62
CA ALA A 129 7.28 17.65 -6.47
C ALA A 129 7.33 19.01 -5.75
N ILE A 130 7.25 19.02 -4.41
CA ILE A 130 7.35 20.27 -3.63
C ILE A 130 8.76 20.81 -3.72
N SER A 131 8.90 22.03 -4.27
CA SER A 131 10.18 22.73 -4.30
C SER A 131 10.65 23.10 -2.88
N ASN A 132 11.96 23.24 -2.70
CA ASN A 132 12.52 23.59 -1.40
C ASN A 132 12.08 24.99 -0.96
N ASP A 133 11.98 25.93 -1.90
CA ASP A 133 11.58 27.32 -1.61
C ASP A 133 10.13 27.39 -1.09
N VAL A 134 9.22 26.63 -1.71
CA VAL A 134 7.81 26.53 -1.25
C VAL A 134 7.72 25.86 0.12
N ALA A 135 8.53 24.84 0.36
CA ALA A 135 8.57 24.17 1.65
C ALA A 135 9.05 25.10 2.77
N LEU A 136 10.15 25.81 2.55
CA LEU A 136 10.76 26.74 3.52
C LEU A 136 9.91 28.01 3.75
N ALA A 137 9.07 28.41 2.80
CA ALA A 137 8.12 29.49 2.97
C ALA A 137 6.99 29.19 3.98
N GLY A 138 6.86 27.95 4.45
CA GLY A 138 5.97 27.54 5.55
C GLY A 138 4.47 27.54 5.22
N GLY A 139 4.10 27.55 3.95
CA GLY A 139 2.70 27.49 3.51
C GLY A 139 2.10 26.10 3.66
N LYS A 140 0.81 26.00 4.01
CA LYS A 140 0.06 24.74 3.90
C LYS A 140 -0.49 24.58 2.49
N LEU A 141 -0.29 23.44 1.86
CA LEU A 141 -0.88 23.12 0.57
C LEU A 141 -2.39 22.95 0.69
N SER A 142 -3.11 23.68 -0.15
CA SER A 142 -4.56 23.46 -0.31
C SER A 142 -4.83 22.13 -1.00
N SER A 143 -6.06 21.61 -0.88
CA SER A 143 -6.44 20.37 -1.56
C SER A 143 -6.38 20.49 -3.09
N SER A 144 -6.67 21.67 -3.64
CA SER A 144 -6.57 21.93 -5.09
C SER A 144 -5.12 21.87 -5.57
N GLN A 145 -4.21 22.53 -4.89
CA GLN A 145 -2.77 22.50 -5.21
C GLN A 145 -2.19 21.08 -5.12
N PHE A 146 -2.58 20.32 -4.09
CA PHE A 146 -2.16 18.92 -3.96
C PHE A 146 -2.66 18.08 -5.13
N ASN A 147 -3.93 18.20 -5.50
CA ASN A 147 -4.50 17.47 -6.63
C ASN A 147 -3.81 17.85 -7.95
N GLU A 148 -3.53 19.12 -8.17
CA GLU A 148 -2.80 19.57 -9.34
C GLU A 148 -1.42 18.91 -9.46
N MET A 149 -0.66 18.83 -8.34
CA MET A 149 0.62 18.14 -8.30
C MET A 149 0.50 16.64 -8.60
N VAL A 150 -0.54 16.00 -8.07
CA VAL A 150 -0.79 14.56 -8.26
C VAL A 150 -1.14 14.24 -9.71
N PHE A 151 -1.91 15.11 -10.37
CA PHE A 151 -2.30 14.91 -11.77
C PHE A 151 -1.27 15.37 -12.79
N GLN A 152 -0.10 15.86 -12.36
CA GLN A 152 1.01 16.09 -13.28
C GLN A 152 1.49 14.78 -13.92
N THR A 153 1.83 14.83 -15.21
CA THR A 153 2.28 13.65 -15.96
C THR A 153 3.43 12.90 -15.28
N ALA A 154 4.37 13.64 -14.68
CA ALA A 154 5.51 13.05 -13.97
C ALA A 154 5.08 12.27 -12.72
N ALA A 155 4.10 12.75 -11.96
CA ALA A 155 3.59 12.08 -10.77
C ALA A 155 2.79 10.82 -11.17
N ILE A 156 1.96 10.91 -12.19
CA ILE A 156 1.20 9.76 -12.72
C ILE A 156 2.16 8.68 -13.23
N SER A 157 3.17 9.05 -14.01
CA SER A 157 4.16 8.11 -14.54
C SER A 157 4.92 7.39 -13.43
N LYS A 158 5.39 8.11 -12.39
CA LYS A 158 6.06 7.52 -11.22
C LYS A 158 5.14 6.58 -10.46
N THR A 159 3.89 6.99 -10.23
CA THR A 159 2.89 6.17 -9.53
C THR A 159 2.63 4.88 -10.30
N LEU A 160 2.41 4.97 -11.61
CA LEU A 160 2.20 3.80 -12.47
C LEU A 160 3.39 2.85 -12.46
N HIS A 161 4.62 3.39 -12.54
CA HIS A 161 5.85 2.59 -12.45
C HIS A 161 5.95 1.83 -11.12
N VAL A 162 5.66 2.49 -10.01
CA VAL A 162 5.66 1.87 -8.68
C VAL A 162 4.61 0.77 -8.57
N VAL A 163 3.41 0.99 -9.10
CA VAL A 163 2.33 0.00 -9.11
C VAL A 163 2.73 -1.23 -9.92
N MET A 164 3.25 -1.02 -11.14
CA MET A 164 3.70 -2.12 -12.00
C MET A 164 4.85 -2.91 -11.37
N ALA A 165 5.84 -2.22 -10.81
CA ALA A 165 6.94 -2.86 -10.11
C ALA A 165 6.46 -3.68 -8.89
N SER A 166 5.48 -3.18 -8.14
CA SER A 166 4.88 -3.90 -7.00
C SER A 166 4.20 -5.20 -7.42
N ILE A 167 3.48 -5.16 -8.55
CA ILE A 167 2.81 -6.35 -9.10
C ILE A 167 3.85 -7.36 -9.59
N MET A 168 4.87 -6.90 -10.32
CA MET A 168 5.92 -7.77 -10.85
C MET A 168 6.71 -8.47 -9.74
N ILE A 169 7.16 -7.73 -8.71
CA ILE A 169 7.90 -8.30 -7.57
C ILE A 169 7.01 -9.27 -6.77
N GLY A 170 5.73 -8.97 -6.66
CA GLY A 170 4.80 -9.86 -5.96
C GLY A 170 4.49 -11.15 -6.77
N ALA A 171 4.76 -11.17 -8.08
CA ALA A 171 4.53 -12.33 -8.96
C ALA A 171 5.75 -13.28 -9.04
N ALA A 172 6.95 -12.79 -8.68
CA ALA A 172 8.18 -13.57 -8.64
C ALA A 172 8.28 -14.45 -7.39
#